data_378acc85019b5348af7b34ef8047c6bd
#
_entry.id   378acc85019b5348af7b34ef8047c6bd
#
_cell.length_a   1.000
_cell.length_b   1.000
_cell.length_c   1.000
_cell.angle_alpha   90.00
_cell.angle_beta   90.00
_cell.angle_gamma   90.00
#
_symmetry.space_group_name_H-M   'P 1'
#
loop_
_entity.id
_entity.type
_entity.pdbx_description
1 polymer ?
#
loop_
_entity_poly.entity_id
_entity_poly.type
_entity_poly.pdbx_seq_one_letter_code
_entity_poly.pdbx_strand_id
1 'polypeptide(L)'
;MKRILLLTTVFMMMLGTSFSSAQTDADNFYKSDLVSVEKVSFSNQYKMKVAGNLFLPKNMKEGDKYPAIIVGHPMGAVKEQSANLYATKMAERGFVTLSIDLSFWGGSEGEPRNAVLPEVYAEDFSAAVDFLGTRPFVDRNLIGVIGICGSGSFAISAAKIDPRLKAIATISMYNMGTASRNGLKHSLTLEQRKQIMAEAAEQRYAEFLGGETKYTGGTVHQLTEKSRSEEHTSELQSQ
;
A
#
# COMPACT_ATOMS: atom_id res chain seq x y z
N MET A 1 -32.13 2.67 -65.42
CA MET A 1 -32.26 2.91 -63.98
C MET A 1 -31.95 1.63 -63.20
N LYS A 2 -30.75 1.09 -63.22
CA LYS A 2 -30.32 -0.14 -62.44
C LYS A 2 -28.80 -0.16 -62.23
N ARG A 3 -28.16 0.93 -61.78
CA ARG A 3 -26.71 0.93 -61.50
C ARG A 3 -26.27 1.85 -60.35
N ILE A 4 -27.18 2.24 -59.45
CA ILE A 4 -26.81 3.12 -58.29
C ILE A 4 -27.01 2.43 -56.92
N LEU A 5 -27.35 1.16 -56.89
CA LEU A 5 -27.66 0.47 -55.60
C LEU A 5 -26.58 -0.51 -55.12
N LEU A 6 -25.34 -0.43 -55.67
CA LEU A 6 -24.28 -1.37 -55.28
C LEU A 6 -23.01 -0.71 -54.69
N LEU A 7 -23.06 0.60 -54.44
CA LEU A 7 -21.88 1.30 -53.84
C LEU A 7 -22.08 1.76 -52.39
N THR A 8 -23.23 1.57 -51.82
CA THR A 8 -23.49 1.98 -50.42
C THR A 8 -23.33 0.84 -49.39
N THR A 9 -23.14 -0.40 -49.85
CA THR A 9 -23.06 -1.57 -48.95
C THR A 9 -21.63 -1.97 -48.63
N VAL A 10 -20.61 -1.39 -49.24
CA VAL A 10 -19.20 -1.74 -49.00
C VAL A 10 -18.49 -0.78 -48.01
N PHE A 11 -19.08 0.39 -47.73
CA PHE A 11 -18.43 1.36 -46.82
C PHE A 11 -18.85 1.21 -45.33
N MET A 12 -19.72 0.27 -45.01
CA MET A 12 -20.22 0.08 -43.63
C MET A 12 -19.61 -1.13 -42.92
N MET A 13 -18.57 -1.75 -43.49
CA MET A 13 -17.90 -2.94 -42.91
C MET A 13 -16.45 -2.70 -42.49
N MET A 14 -15.99 -1.47 -42.34
CA MET A 14 -14.65 -1.16 -41.84
C MET A 14 -14.64 -0.21 -40.62
N LEU A 15 -15.69 -0.16 -39.85
CA LEU A 15 -15.59 0.25 -38.45
C LEU A 15 -15.43 -1.02 -37.62
N GLY A 16 -14.31 -1.71 -37.82
CA GLY A 16 -13.78 -2.64 -36.86
C GLY A 16 -13.55 -1.84 -35.57
N THR A 17 -14.48 -1.97 -34.64
CA THR A 17 -14.26 -1.59 -33.27
C THR A 17 -13.07 -2.42 -32.80
N SER A 18 -11.87 -1.84 -32.86
CA SER A 18 -10.79 -2.26 -32.02
C SER A 18 -11.27 -2.02 -30.59
N PHE A 19 -11.95 -3.00 -29.98
CA PHE A 19 -11.96 -3.15 -28.56
C PHE A 19 -10.49 -3.38 -28.20
N SER A 20 -9.78 -2.29 -27.93
CA SER A 20 -8.62 -2.35 -27.07
C SER A 20 -9.18 -3.01 -25.80
N SER A 21 -8.91 -4.30 -25.62
CA SER A 21 -8.99 -4.86 -24.29
C SER A 21 -8.09 -3.95 -23.46
N ALA A 22 -8.69 -3.12 -22.62
CA ALA A 22 -7.96 -2.52 -21.53
C ALA A 22 -7.39 -3.71 -20.79
N GLN A 23 -6.13 -3.99 -21.06
CA GLN A 23 -5.38 -4.99 -20.34
C GLN A 23 -5.42 -4.48 -18.93
N THR A 24 -6.04 -5.22 -18.06
CA THR A 24 -6.11 -4.90 -16.64
C THR A 24 -4.69 -4.96 -16.10
N ASP A 25 -3.96 -3.84 -16.16
CA ASP A 25 -2.65 -3.66 -15.52
C ASP A 25 -2.72 -3.77 -13.98
N ALA A 26 -3.87 -4.08 -13.44
CA ALA A 26 -4.16 -4.19 -12.02
C ALA A 26 -3.96 -5.61 -11.46
N ASP A 27 -2.98 -6.35 -11.95
CA ASP A 27 -2.59 -7.61 -11.33
C ASP A 27 -1.64 -7.35 -10.16
N ASN A 28 -2.16 -7.40 -8.94
CA ASN A 28 -1.38 -7.26 -7.70
C ASN A 28 -0.25 -8.31 -7.58
N PHE A 29 -0.34 -9.42 -8.30
CA PHE A 29 0.65 -10.48 -8.32
C PHE A 29 1.55 -10.44 -9.56
N TYR A 30 1.51 -9.33 -10.30
CA TYR A 30 2.35 -9.11 -11.46
C TYR A 30 3.83 -9.32 -11.15
N LYS A 31 4.51 -10.05 -12.04
CA LYS A 31 5.95 -10.29 -11.99
C LYS A 31 6.60 -9.73 -13.24
N SER A 32 7.80 -9.20 -13.10
CA SER A 32 8.57 -8.64 -14.21
C SER A 32 9.83 -9.42 -14.46
N ASP A 33 10.10 -9.73 -15.72
CA ASP A 33 11.37 -10.33 -16.13
C ASP A 33 12.56 -9.36 -16.05
N LEU A 34 12.29 -8.06 -15.92
CA LEU A 34 13.29 -6.99 -15.80
C LEU A 34 13.76 -6.76 -14.37
N VAL A 35 13.14 -7.40 -13.38
CA VAL A 35 13.33 -7.13 -11.96
C VAL A 35 13.66 -8.44 -11.23
N SER A 36 14.66 -8.40 -10.34
CA SER A 36 14.90 -9.45 -9.36
C SER A 36 14.28 -9.05 -8.02
N VAL A 37 13.79 -10.06 -7.29
CA VAL A 37 13.12 -9.84 -6.00
C VAL A 37 13.80 -10.68 -4.92
N GLU A 38 14.19 -10.04 -3.83
CA GLU A 38 14.80 -10.67 -2.67
C GLU A 38 13.94 -10.44 -1.43
N LYS A 39 13.68 -11.49 -0.65
CA LYS A 39 13.06 -11.35 0.66
C LYS A 39 14.10 -10.84 1.65
N VAL A 40 13.77 -9.77 2.34
CA VAL A 40 14.64 -9.15 3.31
C VAL A 40 13.92 -8.95 4.65
N SER A 41 14.71 -8.78 5.71
CA SER A 41 14.19 -8.33 7.00
C SER A 41 15.23 -7.45 7.69
N PHE A 42 14.75 -6.49 8.47
CA PHE A 42 15.57 -5.58 9.26
C PHE A 42 14.81 -5.21 10.54
N SER A 43 15.50 -4.73 11.54
CA SER A 43 14.85 -4.35 12.81
C SER A 43 14.58 -2.86 12.86
N ASN A 44 13.42 -2.48 13.35
CA ASN A 44 13.12 -1.11 13.75
C ASN A 44 13.75 -0.78 15.12
N GLN A 45 13.64 0.48 15.60
CA GLN A 45 14.20 0.87 16.90
C GLN A 45 13.60 0.12 18.09
N TYR A 46 12.38 -0.42 17.96
CA TYR A 46 11.72 -1.23 18.97
C TYR A 46 12.16 -2.70 18.95
N LYS A 47 13.17 -3.05 18.13
CA LYS A 47 13.71 -4.39 17.93
C LYS A 47 12.74 -5.40 17.31
N MET A 48 11.63 -4.92 16.75
CA MET A 48 10.74 -5.76 15.95
C MET A 48 11.30 -5.92 14.54
N LYS A 49 11.26 -7.13 14.01
CA LYS A 49 11.63 -7.39 12.62
C LYS A 49 10.54 -6.91 11.68
N VAL A 50 10.93 -6.08 10.73
CA VAL A 50 10.13 -5.64 9.59
C VAL A 50 10.48 -6.51 8.40
N ALA A 51 9.49 -7.18 7.82
CA ALA A 51 9.66 -8.00 6.64
C ALA A 51 9.45 -7.16 5.37
N GLY A 52 10.30 -7.36 4.37
CA GLY A 52 10.22 -6.65 3.10
C GLY A 52 10.55 -7.53 1.91
N ASN A 53 10.18 -7.05 0.73
CA ASN A 53 10.66 -7.55 -0.55
C ASN A 53 11.45 -6.42 -1.22
N LEU A 54 12.73 -6.67 -1.49
CA LEU A 54 13.64 -5.77 -2.19
C LEU A 54 13.60 -6.10 -3.67
N PHE A 55 13.30 -5.10 -4.50
CA PHE A 55 13.22 -5.24 -5.95
C PHE A 55 14.39 -4.48 -6.58
N LEU A 56 15.15 -5.17 -7.39
CA LEU A 56 16.34 -4.64 -8.05
C LEU A 56 16.19 -4.73 -9.58
N PRO A 57 16.36 -3.62 -10.32
CA PRO A 57 16.47 -3.67 -11.76
C PRO A 57 17.61 -4.61 -12.20
N LYS A 58 17.36 -5.54 -13.10
CA LYS A 58 18.40 -6.49 -13.57
C LYS A 58 19.51 -5.84 -14.38
N ASN A 59 19.30 -4.63 -14.87
CA ASN A 59 20.27 -3.87 -15.67
C ASN A 59 21.14 -2.92 -14.81
N MET A 60 21.15 -3.08 -13.50
CA MET A 60 22.04 -2.32 -12.61
C MET A 60 23.50 -2.59 -12.95
N LYS A 61 24.31 -1.53 -12.92
CA LYS A 61 25.75 -1.62 -13.16
C LYS A 61 26.48 -1.64 -11.82
N GLU A 62 27.51 -2.44 -11.75
CA GLU A 62 28.37 -2.49 -10.58
C GLU A 62 29.05 -1.12 -10.33
N GLY A 63 29.05 -0.67 -9.09
CA GLY A 63 29.61 0.62 -8.67
C GLY A 63 28.67 1.81 -8.82
N ASP A 64 27.58 1.71 -9.58
CA ASP A 64 26.57 2.76 -9.69
C ASP A 64 25.68 2.82 -8.44
N LYS A 65 25.14 4.02 -8.16
CA LYS A 65 24.15 4.24 -7.11
C LYS A 65 22.81 4.65 -7.72
N TYR A 66 21.75 4.07 -7.18
CA TYR A 66 20.40 4.23 -7.69
C TYR A 66 19.49 4.92 -6.67
N PRO A 67 18.55 5.74 -7.11
CA PRO A 67 17.50 6.25 -6.24
C PRO A 67 16.65 5.08 -5.72
N ALA A 68 16.11 5.23 -4.50
CA ALA A 68 15.34 4.18 -3.88
C ALA A 68 13.94 4.65 -3.45
N ILE A 69 12.99 3.72 -3.44
CA ILE A 69 11.59 3.99 -3.04
C ILE A 69 11.11 2.90 -2.08
N ILE A 70 10.59 3.32 -0.95
CA ILE A 70 9.89 2.46 0.01
C ILE A 70 8.40 2.46 -0.35
N VAL A 71 7.76 1.30 -0.35
CA VAL A 71 6.32 1.18 -0.67
C VAL A 71 5.59 0.54 0.51
N GLY A 72 4.64 1.28 1.09
CA GLY A 72 3.77 0.81 2.17
C GLY A 72 2.40 0.37 1.64
N HIS A 73 1.88 -0.72 2.19
CA HIS A 73 0.62 -1.35 1.81
C HIS A 73 -0.62 -0.64 2.40
N PRO A 74 -1.82 -0.86 1.85
CA PRO A 74 -3.08 -0.39 2.45
C PRO A 74 -3.30 -0.97 3.86
N MET A 75 -4.09 -0.26 4.68
CA MET A 75 -4.52 -0.78 5.98
C MET A 75 -5.20 -2.14 5.82
N GLY A 76 -4.80 -3.11 6.63
CA GLY A 76 -5.35 -4.48 6.57
C GLY A 76 -4.85 -5.36 5.43
N ALA A 77 -3.94 -4.83 4.60
CA ALA A 77 -3.28 -5.58 3.53
C ALA A 77 -1.88 -6.08 3.96
N VAL A 78 -1.18 -6.69 3.04
CA VAL A 78 0.22 -7.11 3.16
C VAL A 78 1.02 -6.69 1.93
N LYS A 79 2.34 -6.67 2.05
CA LYS A 79 3.25 -6.21 0.97
C LYS A 79 3.10 -6.99 -0.34
N GLU A 80 2.70 -8.26 -0.29
CA GLU A 80 2.54 -9.12 -1.46
C GLU A 80 1.43 -8.68 -2.43
N GLN A 81 0.56 -7.78 -1.99
CA GLN A 81 -0.55 -7.25 -2.79
C GLN A 81 -0.13 -5.99 -3.56
N SER A 82 -0.91 -4.90 -3.49
CA SER A 82 -0.65 -3.68 -4.26
C SER A 82 0.75 -3.09 -4.02
N ALA A 83 1.34 -3.22 -2.82
CA ALA A 83 2.66 -2.69 -2.57
C ALA A 83 3.75 -3.34 -3.45
N ASN A 84 3.69 -4.65 -3.65
CA ASN A 84 4.59 -5.34 -4.58
C ASN A 84 4.38 -4.89 -6.02
N LEU A 85 3.15 -4.66 -6.46
CA LEU A 85 2.86 -4.17 -7.81
C LEU A 85 3.54 -2.82 -8.05
N TYR A 86 3.31 -1.84 -7.15
CA TYR A 86 3.96 -0.53 -7.27
C TYR A 86 5.48 -0.62 -7.18
N ALA A 87 6.01 -1.44 -6.26
CA ALA A 87 7.45 -1.66 -6.16
C ALA A 87 8.04 -2.23 -7.45
N THR A 88 7.41 -3.24 -8.04
CA THR A 88 7.83 -3.82 -9.32
C THR A 88 7.80 -2.80 -10.44
N LYS A 89 6.71 -2.03 -10.57
CA LYS A 89 6.57 -1.01 -11.63
C LYS A 89 7.57 0.14 -11.51
N MET A 90 7.96 0.50 -10.31
CA MET A 90 9.02 1.50 -10.10
C MET A 90 10.42 0.90 -10.34
N ALA A 91 10.64 -0.38 -9.99
CA ALA A 91 11.91 -1.05 -10.29
C ALA A 91 12.14 -1.20 -11.80
N GLU A 92 11.09 -1.47 -12.59
CA GLU A 92 11.17 -1.45 -14.06
C GLU A 92 11.64 -0.10 -14.62
N ARG A 93 11.44 0.99 -13.87
CA ARG A 93 11.86 2.35 -14.21
C ARG A 93 13.24 2.74 -13.67
N GLY A 94 13.97 1.78 -13.12
CA GLY A 94 15.35 1.96 -12.67
C GLY A 94 15.51 2.40 -11.21
N PHE A 95 14.47 2.32 -10.39
CA PHE A 95 14.58 2.54 -8.94
C PHE A 95 14.90 1.24 -8.22
N VAL A 96 15.70 1.31 -7.17
CA VAL A 96 15.72 0.25 -6.15
C VAL A 96 14.46 0.42 -5.31
N THR A 97 13.64 -0.62 -5.16
CA THR A 97 12.39 -0.48 -4.41
C THR A 97 12.27 -1.52 -3.31
N LEU A 98 11.60 -1.14 -2.23
CA LEU A 98 11.39 -1.98 -1.05
C LEU A 98 9.92 -1.89 -0.63
N SER A 99 9.16 -2.96 -0.82
CA SER A 99 7.86 -3.09 -0.19
C SER A 99 8.01 -3.68 1.20
N ILE A 100 7.27 -3.15 2.18
CA ILE A 100 7.36 -3.60 3.57
C ILE A 100 5.99 -4.01 4.10
N ASP A 101 5.97 -5.03 4.97
CA ASP A 101 4.86 -5.21 5.90
C ASP A 101 5.08 -4.27 7.08
N LEU A 102 4.07 -3.51 7.46
CA LEU A 102 4.12 -2.73 8.69
C LEU A 102 4.11 -3.67 9.91
N SER A 103 4.75 -3.26 11.00
CA SER A 103 4.75 -4.02 12.26
C SER A 103 3.35 -4.50 12.63
N PHE A 104 3.23 -5.69 13.21
CA PHE A 104 1.99 -6.41 13.57
C PHE A 104 1.25 -7.06 12.38
N TRP A 105 1.69 -6.85 11.12
CA TRP A 105 1.05 -7.35 9.91
C TRP A 105 1.96 -8.27 9.10
N GLY A 106 1.36 -9.15 8.30
CA GLY A 106 2.07 -10.01 7.36
C GLY A 106 3.22 -10.78 8.00
N GLY A 107 4.41 -10.68 7.40
CA GLY A 107 5.64 -11.31 7.89
C GLY A 107 6.42 -10.49 8.92
N SER A 108 5.98 -9.26 9.25
CA SER A 108 6.61 -8.43 10.29
C SER A 108 6.21 -8.88 11.69
N GLU A 109 7.10 -8.65 12.66
CA GLU A 109 6.85 -8.97 14.07
C GLU A 109 5.92 -7.95 14.74
N GLY A 110 5.54 -8.25 15.96
CA GLY A 110 4.72 -7.43 16.84
C GLY A 110 3.48 -8.17 17.33
N GLU A 111 3.17 -7.97 18.61
CA GLU A 111 2.00 -8.52 19.29
C GLU A 111 1.24 -7.39 20.01
N PRO A 112 -0.09 -7.46 20.09
CA PRO A 112 -0.96 -8.46 19.42
C PRO A 112 -0.95 -8.28 17.90
N ARG A 113 -1.17 -9.37 17.16
CA ARG A 113 -1.25 -9.29 15.68
C ARG A 113 -2.38 -8.37 15.24
N ASN A 114 -2.19 -7.73 14.09
CA ASN A 114 -3.14 -6.79 13.49
C ASN A 114 -3.42 -5.52 14.33
N ALA A 115 -2.56 -5.22 15.31
CA ALA A 115 -2.60 -3.93 15.99
C ALA A 115 -2.29 -2.78 15.03
N VAL A 116 -2.83 -1.60 15.30
CA VAL A 116 -2.61 -0.38 14.52
C VAL A 116 -1.98 0.67 15.41
N LEU A 117 -0.68 0.86 15.26
CA LEU A 117 0.12 1.84 16.02
C LEU A 117 0.83 2.80 15.07
N PRO A 118 0.25 3.99 14.81
CA PRO A 118 0.78 4.94 13.82
C PRO A 118 2.22 5.37 14.05
N GLU A 119 2.64 5.47 15.31
CA GLU A 119 4.01 5.84 15.70
C GLU A 119 5.01 4.74 15.32
N VAL A 120 4.63 3.47 15.54
CA VAL A 120 5.46 2.32 15.13
C VAL A 120 5.54 2.23 13.62
N TYR A 121 4.44 2.52 12.92
CA TYR A 121 4.43 2.50 11.46
C TYR A 121 5.29 3.61 10.85
N ALA A 122 5.30 4.80 11.45
CA ALA A 122 6.21 5.86 11.03
C ALA A 122 7.67 5.44 11.22
N GLU A 123 7.96 4.73 12.32
CA GLU A 123 9.28 4.17 12.59
C GLU A 123 9.65 3.04 11.60
N ASP A 124 8.72 2.19 11.21
CA ASP A 124 8.98 1.14 10.21
C ASP A 124 9.46 1.74 8.87
N PHE A 125 8.90 2.90 8.46
CA PHE A 125 9.40 3.64 7.29
C PHE A 125 10.81 4.19 7.53
N SER A 126 11.12 4.72 8.71
CA SER A 126 12.47 5.20 9.04
C SER A 126 13.48 4.05 9.08
N ALA A 127 13.12 2.91 9.64
CA ALA A 127 13.94 1.70 9.61
C ALA A 127 14.19 1.18 8.18
N ALA A 128 13.19 1.32 7.30
CA ALA A 128 13.35 1.01 5.87
C ALA A 128 14.33 1.99 5.18
N VAL A 129 14.36 3.28 5.59
CA VAL A 129 15.39 4.24 5.15
C VAL A 129 16.77 3.81 5.63
N ASP A 130 16.91 3.37 6.88
CA ASP A 130 18.19 2.85 7.42
C ASP A 130 18.66 1.66 6.60
N PHE A 131 17.76 0.69 6.35
CA PHE A 131 18.07 -0.49 5.56
C PHE A 131 18.54 -0.11 4.15
N LEU A 132 17.80 0.71 3.42
CA LEU A 132 18.15 1.12 2.06
C LEU A 132 19.42 1.99 2.03
N GLY A 133 19.53 2.97 2.91
CA GLY A 133 20.64 3.91 2.95
C GLY A 133 22.00 3.27 3.31
N THR A 134 21.98 2.04 3.82
CA THR A 134 23.19 1.23 4.07
C THR A 134 23.56 0.30 2.92
N ARG A 135 22.74 0.22 1.86
CA ARG A 135 23.08 -0.60 0.68
C ARG A 135 24.10 0.13 -0.19
N PRO A 136 25.17 -0.54 -0.67
CA PRO A 136 26.22 0.12 -1.45
C PRO A 136 25.73 0.68 -2.80
N PHE A 137 24.65 0.09 -3.33
CA PHE A 137 24.05 0.46 -4.60
C PHE A 137 22.92 1.49 -4.48
N VAL A 138 22.66 2.03 -3.29
CA VAL A 138 21.60 3.05 -3.08
C VAL A 138 22.25 4.42 -2.88
N ASP A 139 21.71 5.43 -3.60
CA ASP A 139 21.98 6.82 -3.27
C ASP A 139 21.12 7.25 -2.09
N ARG A 140 21.73 7.33 -0.90
CA ARG A 140 21.03 7.72 0.33
C ARG A 140 20.42 9.12 0.30
N ASN A 141 20.83 9.96 -0.66
CA ASN A 141 20.28 11.30 -0.82
C ASN A 141 19.02 11.32 -1.72
N LEU A 142 18.67 10.18 -2.32
CA LEU A 142 17.56 10.01 -3.25
C LEU A 142 16.63 8.89 -2.80
N ILE A 143 16.19 8.93 -1.53
CA ILE A 143 15.21 7.96 -0.99
C ILE A 143 13.85 8.63 -0.92
N GLY A 144 12.86 8.01 -1.55
CA GLY A 144 11.45 8.42 -1.51
C GLY A 144 10.55 7.34 -0.91
N VAL A 145 9.29 7.69 -0.73
CA VAL A 145 8.26 6.76 -0.22
C VAL A 145 6.97 6.87 -1.03
N ILE A 146 6.35 5.74 -1.28
CA ILE A 146 4.98 5.62 -1.79
C ILE A 146 4.12 5.01 -0.68
N GLY A 147 3.10 5.73 -0.23
CA GLY A 147 2.14 5.24 0.75
C GLY A 147 0.78 5.02 0.12
N ILE A 148 0.29 3.78 0.17
CA ILE A 148 -1.00 3.40 -0.42
C ILE A 148 -2.05 3.38 0.68
N CYS A 149 -3.20 4.05 0.48
CA CYS A 149 -4.33 4.12 1.39
C CYS A 149 -3.88 4.60 2.80
N GLY A 150 -4.01 3.78 3.84
CA GLY A 150 -3.56 4.08 5.21
C GLY A 150 -2.07 4.39 5.32
N SER A 151 -1.23 3.68 4.57
CA SER A 151 0.21 3.94 4.54
C SER A 151 0.58 5.32 4.03
N GLY A 152 -0.26 5.98 3.24
CA GLY A 152 -0.06 7.38 2.85
C GLY A 152 0.03 8.30 4.06
N SER A 153 -0.85 8.11 5.04
CA SER A 153 -0.85 8.88 6.29
C SER A 153 0.40 8.59 7.14
N PHE A 154 0.81 7.33 7.23
CA PHE A 154 1.98 6.93 8.01
C PHE A 154 3.29 7.37 7.36
N ALA A 155 3.40 7.28 6.03
CA ALA A 155 4.53 7.78 5.26
C ALA A 155 4.73 9.30 5.43
N ILE A 156 3.63 10.08 5.43
CA ILE A 156 3.68 11.52 5.74
C ILE A 156 4.14 11.75 7.19
N SER A 157 3.67 10.93 8.14
CA SER A 157 4.10 11.03 9.53
C SER A 157 5.57 10.76 9.69
N ALA A 158 6.12 9.75 9.01
CA ALA A 158 7.55 9.47 8.96
C ALA A 158 8.33 10.64 8.34
N ALA A 159 7.91 11.15 7.20
CA ALA A 159 8.60 12.24 6.50
C ALA A 159 8.61 13.57 7.26
N LYS A 160 7.68 13.78 8.18
CA LYS A 160 7.69 14.96 9.08
C LYS A 160 8.86 14.96 10.05
N ILE A 161 9.39 13.80 10.38
CA ILE A 161 10.45 13.61 11.38
C ILE A 161 11.73 13.05 10.80
N ASP A 162 11.70 12.43 9.63
CA ASP A 162 12.87 11.86 8.96
C ASP A 162 13.23 12.65 7.69
N PRO A 163 14.22 13.56 7.76
CA PRO A 163 14.61 14.40 6.63
C PRO A 163 15.31 13.63 5.50
N ARG A 164 15.59 12.35 5.67
CA ARG A 164 16.19 11.49 4.66
C ARG A 164 15.17 11.05 3.60
N LEU A 165 13.87 11.12 3.90
CA LEU A 165 12.79 10.96 2.91
C LEU A 165 12.69 12.23 2.07
N LYS A 166 13.13 12.15 0.80
CA LYS A 166 13.23 13.31 -0.10
C LYS A 166 12.03 13.53 -1.00
N ALA A 167 11.24 12.49 -1.21
CA ALA A 167 10.03 12.53 -2.02
C ALA A 167 8.95 11.66 -1.40
N ILE A 168 7.70 12.12 -1.49
CA ILE A 168 6.54 11.42 -0.99
C ILE A 168 5.49 11.37 -2.08
N ALA A 169 4.99 10.18 -2.37
CA ALA A 169 3.79 9.99 -3.17
C ALA A 169 2.73 9.25 -2.34
N THR A 170 1.49 9.64 -2.50
CA THR A 170 0.37 8.95 -1.85
C THR A 170 -0.66 8.53 -2.88
N ILE A 171 -1.22 7.34 -2.70
CA ILE A 171 -2.18 6.76 -3.63
C ILE A 171 -3.45 6.45 -2.83
N SER A 172 -4.58 7.04 -3.23
CA SER A 172 -5.88 6.88 -2.55
C SER A 172 -5.77 7.04 -1.03
N MET A 173 -5.01 8.05 -0.58
CA MET A 173 -4.65 8.22 0.83
C MET A 173 -5.86 8.54 1.70
N TYR A 174 -5.90 7.91 2.87
CA TYR A 174 -6.77 8.30 3.97
C TYR A 174 -6.01 9.10 5.02
N ASN A 175 -6.63 10.16 5.53
CA ASN A 175 -6.18 10.78 6.78
C ASN A 175 -6.60 9.89 7.95
N MET A 176 -5.72 8.94 8.31
CA MET A 176 -6.01 7.94 9.34
C MET A 176 -6.34 8.56 10.70
N GLY A 177 -5.68 9.65 11.08
CA GLY A 177 -5.99 10.35 12.33
C GLY A 177 -7.40 10.94 12.34
N THR A 178 -7.84 11.53 11.24
CA THR A 178 -9.20 12.07 11.12
C THR A 178 -10.23 10.93 11.04
N ALA A 179 -9.97 9.90 10.26
CA ALA A 179 -10.86 8.75 10.12
C ALA A 179 -11.06 8.03 11.45
N SER A 180 -9.99 7.81 12.22
CA SER A 180 -10.06 7.16 13.55
C SER A 180 -10.80 8.00 14.57
N ARG A 181 -10.64 9.35 14.55
CA ARG A 181 -11.32 10.23 15.50
C ARG A 181 -12.78 10.50 15.15
N ASN A 182 -13.08 10.70 13.89
CA ASN A 182 -14.36 11.26 13.46
C ASN A 182 -15.21 10.28 12.64
N GLY A 183 -14.70 9.08 12.35
CA GLY A 183 -15.29 8.17 11.36
C GLY A 183 -15.10 8.67 9.92
N LEU A 184 -15.46 7.83 8.97
CA LEU A 184 -15.45 8.20 7.56
C LEU A 184 -16.42 9.35 7.30
N LYS A 185 -15.97 10.39 6.59
CA LYS A 185 -16.77 11.59 6.28
C LYS A 185 -17.31 12.29 7.54
N HIS A 186 -16.61 12.20 8.67
CA HIS A 186 -17.01 12.77 9.95
C HIS A 186 -18.36 12.24 10.47
N SER A 187 -18.59 10.94 10.30
CA SER A 187 -19.87 10.29 10.65
C SER A 187 -20.11 10.12 12.15
N LEU A 188 -19.06 10.26 13.00
CA LEU A 188 -19.17 10.08 14.45
C LEU A 188 -19.43 11.39 15.18
N THR A 189 -20.48 11.42 16.01
CA THR A 189 -20.72 12.51 16.96
C THR A 189 -19.73 12.47 18.12
N LEU A 190 -19.66 13.55 18.90
CA LEU A 190 -18.81 13.60 20.10
C LEU A 190 -19.23 12.54 21.12
N GLU A 191 -20.52 12.34 21.30
CA GLU A 191 -21.10 11.36 22.23
C GLU A 191 -20.72 9.94 21.82
N GLN A 192 -20.87 9.59 20.55
CA GLN A 192 -20.46 8.29 20.02
C GLN A 192 -18.95 8.05 20.22
N ARG A 193 -18.12 9.06 20.00
CA ARG A 193 -16.67 8.96 20.23
C ARG A 193 -16.35 8.72 21.71
N LYS A 194 -17.01 9.43 22.63
CA LYS A 194 -16.85 9.22 24.07
C LYS A 194 -17.28 7.81 24.47
N GLN A 195 -18.39 7.32 23.92
CA GLN A 195 -18.88 5.97 24.16
C GLN A 195 -17.85 4.91 23.70
N ILE A 196 -17.32 5.02 22.48
CA ILE A 196 -16.28 4.11 21.96
C ILE A 196 -15.04 4.11 22.87
N MET A 197 -14.61 5.29 23.34
CA MET A 197 -13.47 5.39 24.26
C MET A 197 -13.75 4.74 25.62
N ALA A 198 -14.96 4.90 26.17
CA ALA A 198 -15.36 4.27 27.42
C ALA A 198 -15.40 2.75 27.29
N GLU A 199 -16.00 2.22 26.21
CA GLU A 199 -16.04 0.78 25.93
C GLU A 199 -14.62 0.20 25.75
N ALA A 200 -13.72 0.90 25.07
CA ALA A 200 -12.34 0.48 24.94
C ALA A 200 -11.59 0.48 26.28
N ALA A 201 -11.88 1.42 27.17
CA ALA A 201 -11.30 1.46 28.50
C ALA A 201 -11.77 0.27 29.37
N GLU A 202 -13.06 -0.08 29.36
CA GLU A 202 -13.58 -1.24 30.04
C GLU A 202 -13.01 -2.55 29.47
N GLN A 203 -12.87 -2.65 28.15
CA GLN A 203 -12.26 -3.80 27.50
C GLN A 203 -10.80 -4.00 27.96
N ARG A 204 -10.03 -2.92 28.15
CA ARG A 204 -8.65 -3.00 28.66
C ARG A 204 -8.61 -3.60 30.07
N TYR A 205 -9.56 -3.28 30.97
CA TYR A 205 -9.64 -3.91 32.28
C TYR A 205 -9.92 -5.41 32.15
N ALA A 206 -10.83 -5.80 31.27
CA ALA A 206 -11.15 -7.20 31.04
C ALA A 206 -9.92 -7.98 30.52
N GLU A 207 -9.20 -7.44 29.55
CA GLU A 207 -7.99 -8.05 29.00
C GLU A 207 -6.86 -8.12 30.06
N PHE A 208 -6.68 -7.09 30.86
CA PHE A 208 -5.67 -7.08 31.93
C PHE A 208 -5.92 -8.17 32.99
N LEU A 209 -7.18 -8.51 33.22
CA LEU A 209 -7.60 -9.60 34.11
C LEU A 209 -7.56 -10.99 33.45
N GLY A 210 -7.01 -11.09 32.24
CA GLY A 210 -6.86 -12.36 31.49
C GLY A 210 -8.02 -12.72 30.59
N GLY A 211 -8.93 -11.77 30.31
CA GLY A 211 -9.97 -11.92 29.29
C GLY A 211 -9.41 -11.90 27.87
N GLU A 212 -10.22 -12.33 26.91
CA GLU A 212 -9.83 -12.38 25.50
C GLU A 212 -9.64 -10.97 24.91
N THR A 213 -8.61 -10.82 24.05
CA THR A 213 -8.41 -9.60 23.27
C THR A 213 -9.54 -9.40 22.28
N LYS A 214 -10.18 -8.23 22.33
CA LYS A 214 -11.25 -7.89 21.44
C LYS A 214 -10.73 -7.02 20.30
N TYR A 215 -10.92 -7.48 19.08
CA TYR A 215 -10.58 -6.72 17.88
C TYR A 215 -11.77 -5.89 17.40
N THR A 216 -11.50 -4.68 16.95
CA THR A 216 -12.49 -3.90 16.19
C THR A 216 -12.68 -4.55 14.83
N GLY A 217 -13.85 -4.36 14.25
CA GLY A 217 -14.14 -4.86 12.92
C GLY A 217 -13.17 -4.28 11.88
N GLY A 218 -12.73 -5.15 10.97
CA GLY A 218 -12.00 -4.72 9.76
C GLY A 218 -12.92 -3.99 8.78
N THR A 219 -12.37 -3.59 7.65
CA THR A 219 -13.14 -2.94 6.58
C THR A 219 -14.19 -3.86 5.97
N VAL A 220 -13.98 -5.18 6.00
CA VAL A 220 -14.94 -6.19 5.53
C VAL A 220 -14.92 -7.41 6.45
N HIS A 221 -15.99 -7.62 7.20
CA HIS A 221 -16.13 -8.79 8.08
C HIS A 221 -16.60 -10.07 7.39
N GLN A 222 -17.42 -9.91 6.34
CA GLN A 222 -17.88 -11.01 5.49
C GLN A 222 -17.98 -10.47 4.07
N LEU A 223 -17.31 -11.14 3.15
CA LEU A 223 -17.44 -10.86 1.72
C LEU A 223 -18.82 -11.35 1.27
N THR A 224 -19.80 -10.47 1.30
CA THR A 224 -21.09 -10.68 0.63
C THR A 224 -20.93 -10.35 -0.87
N GLU A 225 -21.84 -10.84 -1.71
CA GLU A 225 -21.83 -10.45 -3.13
C GLU A 225 -21.91 -8.93 -3.31
N LYS A 226 -22.62 -8.24 -2.44
CA LYS A 226 -22.71 -6.78 -2.43
C LYS A 226 -21.37 -6.12 -2.08
N SER A 227 -20.64 -6.59 -1.07
CA SER A 227 -19.34 -6.05 -0.72
C SER A 227 -18.28 -6.31 -1.78
N ARG A 228 -18.34 -7.43 -2.51
CA ARG A 228 -17.47 -7.69 -3.66
C ARG A 228 -17.71 -6.71 -4.81
N SER A 229 -18.98 -6.36 -5.08
CA SER A 229 -19.32 -5.39 -6.12
C SER A 229 -18.90 -3.96 -5.72
N GLU A 230 -18.95 -3.61 -4.45
CA GLU A 230 -18.52 -2.30 -3.91
C GLU A 230 -17.00 -2.17 -3.90
N GLU A 231 -16.24 -3.24 -3.62
CA GLU A 231 -14.78 -3.26 -3.76
C GLU A 231 -14.37 -3.07 -5.23
N HIS A 232 -14.97 -3.79 -6.16
CA HIS A 232 -14.74 -3.60 -7.59
C HIS A 232 -15.08 -2.18 -8.07
N THR A 233 -16.13 -1.58 -7.52
CA THR A 233 -16.53 -0.22 -7.90
C THR A 233 -15.58 0.83 -7.32
N SER A 234 -15.06 0.62 -6.11
CA SER A 234 -14.09 1.53 -5.50
C SER A 234 -12.71 1.45 -6.16
N GLU A 235 -12.30 0.28 -6.63
CA GLU A 235 -11.08 0.10 -7.43
C GLU A 235 -11.20 0.78 -8.80
N LEU A 236 -12.35 0.72 -9.45
CA LEU A 236 -12.61 1.38 -10.73
C LEU A 236 -12.76 2.90 -10.62
N GLN A 237 -13.16 3.44 -9.46
CA GLN A 237 -13.22 4.88 -9.22
C GLN A 237 -11.87 5.50 -8.81
N SER A 238 -10.87 4.68 -8.51
CA SER A 238 -9.51 5.11 -8.18
C SER A 238 -8.57 5.15 -9.40
N GLN A 239 -9.08 4.87 -10.59
CA GLN A 239 -8.42 5.04 -11.88
C GLN A 239 -8.82 6.40 -12.48
#